data_f8dd66657a79f536e7afc45079fbad74
#
_entry.id   f8dd66657a79f536e7afc45079fbad74
#
_cell.length_a   1.000
_cell.length_b   1.000
_cell.length_c   1.000
_cell.angle_alpha   90.00
_cell.angle_beta   90.00
_cell.angle_gamma   90.00
#
_symmetry.space_group_name_H-M   'P 1'
#
loop_
_entity.id
_entity.type
_entity.pdbx_description
1 polymer ?
#
loop_
_entity_poly.entity_id
_entity_poly.type
_entity_poly.pdbx_seq_one_letter_code
_entity_poly.pdbx_strand_id
1 'polypeptide(L)'
;MEEFRVPDKIAPEIGWRVWLVVAHTPDRLALHSAVQAKVEWPMRQALRAECRRLVAHESAGVVAVGGPAHAAPDELCGHGGGHGCGIYATKSAEDCADYLKGFYSPTQVRGAAVVHRILGKVALWGRVIEAERGWRAEYGYPAEIWIPPTLHVASGREIGTTRAPTLPLGRIADLLGGYGVPVRLLAGDAEPLAA
;
A
#
# COMPACT_ATOMS: atom_id res chain seq x y z
N MET A 1 10.22 -28.38 30.00
CA MET A 1 10.72 -27.75 28.75
C MET A 1 9.63 -27.93 27.73
N GLU A 2 8.86 -26.88 27.45
CA GLU A 2 7.88 -26.90 26.36
C GLU A 2 8.63 -26.94 25.04
N GLU A 3 8.36 -27.97 24.27
CA GLU A 3 8.93 -28.18 22.94
C GLU A 3 8.31 -27.12 21.99
N PHE A 4 9.12 -26.15 21.59
CA PHE A 4 8.69 -25.10 20.65
C PHE A 4 8.48 -25.74 19.28
N ARG A 5 7.25 -26.11 18.95
CA ARG A 5 6.90 -26.62 17.64
C ARG A 5 6.86 -25.47 16.65
N VAL A 6 7.87 -25.35 15.82
CA VAL A 6 7.82 -24.49 14.63
C VAL A 6 6.78 -25.08 13.67
N PRO A 7 5.76 -24.34 13.23
CA PRO A 7 4.80 -24.87 12.24
C PRO A 7 5.53 -25.25 10.95
N ASP A 8 5.34 -26.44 10.45
CA ASP A 8 5.97 -26.97 9.24
C ASP A 8 5.51 -26.24 7.94
N LYS A 9 4.53 -25.37 8.02
CA LYS A 9 4.03 -24.60 6.89
C LYS A 9 3.50 -23.24 7.35
N ILE A 10 4.27 -22.19 7.10
CA ILE A 10 3.81 -20.81 7.30
C ILE A 10 3.16 -20.36 5.99
N ALA A 11 1.83 -20.44 5.91
CA ALA A 11 1.09 -19.81 4.83
C ALA A 11 1.08 -18.29 5.07
N PRO A 12 1.25 -17.46 4.03
CA PRO A 12 1.12 -16.02 4.18
C PRO A 12 -0.34 -15.64 4.51
N GLU A 13 -0.52 -14.62 5.34
CA GLU A 13 -1.81 -13.97 5.52
C GLU A 13 -2.18 -13.20 4.26
N ILE A 14 -3.41 -13.37 3.79
CA ILE A 14 -3.90 -12.69 2.59
C ILE A 14 -4.87 -11.60 3.01
N GLY A 15 -4.49 -10.35 2.77
CA GLY A 15 -5.33 -9.20 3.09
C GLY A 15 -5.55 -8.29 1.88
N TRP A 16 -6.43 -7.29 2.06
CA TRP A 16 -6.75 -6.30 1.04
C TRP A 16 -5.91 -5.05 1.20
N ARG A 17 -5.52 -4.46 0.06
CA ARG A 17 -4.70 -3.24 0.06
C ARG A 17 -4.99 -2.38 -1.16
N VAL A 18 -4.81 -1.06 -0.98
CA VAL A 18 -4.79 -0.07 -2.06
C VAL A 18 -3.36 0.38 -2.34
N TRP A 19 -3.05 0.52 -3.63
CA TRP A 19 -1.81 1.11 -4.10
C TRP A 19 -2.08 2.31 -5.04
N LEU A 20 -1.12 3.20 -5.11
CA LEU A 20 -0.99 4.17 -6.18
C LEU A 20 -0.20 3.54 -7.32
N VAL A 21 -0.64 3.75 -8.54
CA VAL A 21 0.14 3.46 -9.75
C VAL A 21 0.87 4.73 -10.15
N VAL A 22 2.19 4.69 -10.11
CA VAL A 22 3.06 5.84 -10.39
C VAL A 22 3.80 5.61 -11.69
N ALA A 23 3.71 6.57 -12.61
CA ALA A 23 4.42 6.55 -13.89
C ALA A 23 5.77 7.25 -13.75
N HIS A 24 6.85 6.49 -13.71
CA HIS A 24 8.21 7.03 -13.76
C HIS A 24 8.62 7.42 -15.19
N THR A 25 8.17 6.63 -16.17
CA THR A 25 8.24 6.90 -17.61
C THR A 25 6.96 6.36 -18.27
N PRO A 26 6.68 6.67 -19.54
CA PRO A 26 5.53 6.11 -20.26
C PRO A 26 5.48 4.57 -20.27
N ASP A 27 6.63 3.91 -20.14
CA ASP A 27 6.77 2.45 -20.19
C ASP A 27 7.17 1.82 -18.85
N ARG A 28 7.27 2.62 -17.80
CA ARG A 28 7.60 2.12 -16.45
C ARG A 28 6.61 2.62 -15.43
N LEU A 29 5.75 1.72 -14.97
CA LEU A 29 4.88 1.93 -13.83
C LEU A 29 5.42 1.21 -12.61
N ALA A 30 5.15 1.77 -11.42
CA ALA A 30 5.43 1.12 -10.15
C ALA A 30 4.23 1.27 -9.22
N LEU A 31 4.06 0.28 -8.33
CA LEU A 31 3.12 0.36 -7.22
C LEU A 31 3.76 1.12 -6.07
N HIS A 32 3.02 2.05 -5.51
CA HIS A 32 3.39 2.79 -4.32
C HIS A 32 2.34 2.64 -3.24
N SER A 33 2.76 2.67 -1.98
CA SER A 33 1.82 2.63 -0.85
C SER A 33 0.87 3.83 -0.89
N ALA A 34 -0.45 3.61 -0.72
CA ALA A 34 -1.44 4.68 -0.77
C ALA A 34 -1.26 5.70 0.37
N VAL A 35 -0.87 5.26 1.57
CA VAL A 35 -0.68 6.12 2.74
C VAL A 35 0.73 6.69 2.80
N GLN A 36 1.74 5.87 2.52
CA GLN A 36 3.14 6.29 2.47
C GLN A 36 3.62 6.31 1.03
N ALA A 37 3.15 7.27 0.25
CA ALA A 37 3.36 7.32 -1.20
C ALA A 37 4.84 7.26 -1.65
N LYS A 38 5.78 7.60 -0.78
CA LYS A 38 7.22 7.49 -1.06
C LYS A 38 7.75 6.04 -1.04
N VAL A 39 6.96 5.07 -0.55
CA VAL A 39 7.33 3.66 -0.49
C VAL A 39 6.91 2.98 -1.78
N GLU A 40 7.89 2.69 -2.63
CA GLU A 40 7.73 1.90 -3.85
C GLU A 40 7.73 0.40 -3.50
N TRP A 41 6.87 -0.36 -4.15
CA TRP A 41 6.80 -1.82 -4.08
C TRP A 41 7.62 -2.38 -5.23
N PRO A 42 8.75 -3.05 -4.96
CA PRO A 42 9.62 -3.52 -6.03
C PRO A 42 8.96 -4.69 -6.79
N MET A 43 9.12 -4.72 -8.11
CA MET A 43 8.65 -5.84 -8.93
C MET A 43 9.47 -7.10 -8.61
N ARG A 44 8.79 -8.24 -8.47
CA ARG A 44 9.38 -9.57 -8.23
C ARG A 44 10.28 -9.67 -7.00
N GLN A 45 10.11 -8.76 -6.06
CA GLN A 45 10.84 -8.75 -4.79
C GLN A 45 9.91 -8.35 -3.65
N ALA A 46 9.98 -9.05 -2.53
CA ALA A 46 9.23 -8.69 -1.34
C ALA A 46 9.59 -7.30 -0.84
N LEU A 47 8.57 -6.51 -0.49
CA LEU A 47 8.77 -5.31 0.30
C LEU A 47 9.03 -5.72 1.75
N ARG A 48 10.08 -5.18 2.35
CA ARG A 48 10.32 -5.29 3.79
C ARG A 48 9.87 -4.01 4.49
N ALA A 49 9.15 -4.17 5.58
CA ALA A 49 8.74 -3.04 6.41
C ALA A 49 9.94 -2.41 7.12
N GLU A 50 9.97 -1.09 7.11
CA GLU A 50 10.92 -0.30 7.88
C GLU A 50 10.14 0.61 8.85
N CYS A 51 10.58 0.67 10.09
CA CYS A 51 10.07 1.66 11.02
C CYS A 51 10.68 3.02 10.67
N ARG A 52 9.93 3.83 9.94
CA ARG A 52 10.31 5.21 9.62
C ARG A 52 9.74 6.12 10.69
N ARG A 53 10.48 6.31 11.78
CA ARG A 53 10.15 7.39 12.71
C ARG A 53 10.26 8.71 11.98
N LEU A 54 9.18 9.49 12.01
CA LEU A 54 9.24 10.89 11.61
C LEU A 54 10.15 11.61 12.61
N VAL A 55 11.37 11.89 12.21
CA VAL A 55 12.19 12.91 12.90
C VAL A 55 11.54 14.24 12.51
N ALA A 56 10.75 14.82 13.40
CA ALA A 56 10.20 16.14 13.18
C ALA A 56 11.38 17.13 13.22
N HIS A 57 11.48 17.98 12.23
CA HIS A 57 12.45 19.07 12.21
C HIS A 57 12.09 20.08 13.30
N GLU A 58 13.09 20.52 14.07
CA GLU A 58 12.98 21.51 15.18
C GLU A 58 12.36 22.85 14.77
N SER A 59 12.30 23.15 13.49
CA SER A 59 11.76 24.43 12.98
C SER A 59 10.25 24.63 13.15
N ALA A 60 9.50 23.60 13.59
CA ALA A 60 8.06 23.69 13.79
C ALA A 60 7.61 23.46 15.25
N GLY A 61 8.52 23.43 16.20
CA GLY A 61 8.19 23.26 17.62
C GLY A 61 7.67 21.87 18.02
N VAL A 62 7.80 20.88 17.14
CA VAL A 62 7.41 19.49 17.42
C VAL A 62 8.68 18.70 17.75
N VAL A 63 8.85 18.37 19.04
CA VAL A 63 9.94 17.48 19.47
C VAL A 63 9.56 16.06 19.06
N ALA A 64 10.17 15.54 18.01
CA ALA A 64 10.07 14.13 17.68
C ALA A 64 10.93 13.32 18.64
N VAL A 65 10.31 12.58 19.52
CA VAL A 65 11.00 11.60 20.35
C VAL A 65 11.39 10.43 19.43
N GLY A 66 12.60 10.52 18.84
CA GLY A 66 13.23 9.42 18.13
C GLY A 66 13.62 8.31 19.11
N GLY A 67 12.85 7.24 19.23
CA GLY A 67 13.33 6.03 19.89
C GLY A 67 14.25 5.24 18.96
N PRO A 68 14.95 4.22 19.46
CA PRO A 68 15.85 3.41 18.67
C PRO A 68 15.14 2.77 17.48
N ALA A 69 15.86 2.61 16.36
CA ALA A 69 15.38 1.84 15.23
C ALA A 69 15.07 0.41 15.71
N HIS A 70 13.90 -0.10 15.32
CA HIS A 70 13.48 -1.45 15.65
C HIS A 70 12.97 -2.18 14.41
N ALA A 71 12.92 -3.50 14.47
CA ALA A 71 12.36 -4.31 13.41
C ALA A 71 10.83 -4.07 13.33
N ALA A 72 10.32 -3.78 12.14
CA ALA A 72 8.89 -3.63 11.91
C ALA A 72 8.26 -4.98 11.52
N PRO A 73 7.01 -5.28 11.94
CA PRO A 73 6.20 -4.51 12.87
C PRO A 73 6.62 -4.70 14.34
N ASP A 74 6.33 -3.72 15.18
CA ASP A 74 6.51 -3.79 16.62
C ASP A 74 5.20 -3.42 17.32
N GLU A 75 4.79 -4.19 18.31
CA GLU A 75 3.54 -4.01 19.04
C GLU A 75 3.54 -2.71 19.86
N LEU A 76 4.69 -2.36 20.39
CA LEU A 76 4.87 -1.18 21.24
C LEU A 76 5.18 0.10 20.41
N CYS A 77 5.31 -0.03 19.10
CA CYS A 77 5.56 1.11 18.24
C CYS A 77 4.31 2.00 18.13
N GLY A 78 4.19 2.97 19.04
CA GLY A 78 3.22 4.05 18.95
C GLY A 78 3.79 5.22 18.14
N HIS A 79 3.50 5.30 16.85
CA HIS A 79 3.63 6.58 16.15
C HIS A 79 2.46 7.48 16.58
N GLY A 80 2.70 8.77 16.79
CA GLY A 80 1.68 9.72 17.22
C GLY A 80 0.37 9.56 16.42
N GLY A 81 -0.72 9.15 17.09
CA GLY A 81 -1.99 8.80 16.46
C GLY A 81 -2.38 7.33 16.55
N GLY A 82 -1.64 6.48 17.26
CA GLY A 82 -2.03 5.08 17.54
C GLY A 82 -1.75 4.08 16.41
N HIS A 83 -1.06 4.49 15.33
CA HIS A 83 -0.70 3.60 14.24
C HIS A 83 0.72 3.04 14.45
N GLY A 84 0.85 1.73 14.55
CA GLY A 84 2.14 1.05 14.63
C GLY A 84 2.87 0.99 13.29
N CYS A 85 4.11 0.47 13.28
CA CYS A 85 4.87 0.22 12.05
C CYS A 85 4.50 -1.11 11.40
N GLY A 86 4.86 -1.30 10.13
CA GLY A 86 4.61 -2.51 9.36
C GLY A 86 3.94 -2.26 8.01
N ILE A 87 3.80 -3.34 7.24
CA ILE A 87 3.00 -3.35 6.00
C ILE A 87 1.57 -3.68 6.38
N TYR A 88 0.64 -2.75 6.12
CA TYR A 88 -0.76 -2.91 6.47
C TYR A 88 -1.57 -3.57 5.37
N ALA A 89 -2.52 -4.43 5.78
CA ALA A 89 -3.61 -4.92 4.95
C ALA A 89 -4.89 -5.04 5.78
N THR A 90 -6.04 -4.89 5.15
CA THR A 90 -7.35 -5.07 5.80
C THR A 90 -7.86 -6.49 5.59
N LYS A 91 -8.77 -6.95 6.47
CA LYS A 91 -9.42 -8.27 6.37
C LYS A 91 -10.47 -8.30 5.25
N SER A 92 -11.12 -7.16 4.99
CA SER A 92 -12.17 -7.05 3.98
C SER A 92 -11.82 -6.05 2.88
N ALA A 93 -12.42 -6.24 1.71
CA ALA A 93 -12.34 -5.29 0.61
C ALA A 93 -13.04 -3.96 0.95
N GLU A 94 -14.11 -4.01 1.74
CA GLU A 94 -14.89 -2.85 2.17
C GLU A 94 -14.05 -1.91 3.03
N ASP A 95 -13.36 -2.44 4.04
CA ASP A 95 -12.44 -1.66 4.87
C ASP A 95 -11.33 -1.00 4.04
N CYS A 96 -10.94 -1.66 2.94
CA CYS A 96 -9.94 -1.15 2.02
C CYS A 96 -10.49 -0.10 1.05
N ALA A 97 -11.78 -0.18 0.68
CA ALA A 97 -12.40 0.70 -0.33
C ALA A 97 -12.37 2.19 0.05
N ASP A 98 -12.41 2.51 1.34
CA ASP A 98 -12.29 3.88 1.80
C ASP A 98 -10.95 4.52 1.43
N TYR A 99 -9.90 3.71 1.35
CA TYR A 99 -8.60 4.18 0.84
C TYR A 99 -8.57 4.39 -0.68
N LEU A 100 -9.47 3.75 -1.43
CA LEU A 100 -9.66 4.03 -2.87
C LEU A 100 -10.23 5.44 -3.09
N LYS A 101 -11.21 5.83 -2.30
CA LYS A 101 -11.87 7.14 -2.38
C LYS A 101 -10.96 8.29 -1.94
N GLY A 102 -9.95 7.99 -1.17
CA GLY A 102 -8.80 8.81 -0.80
C GLY A 102 -9.10 10.10 -0.07
N PHE A 103 -8.87 10.12 1.24
CA PHE A 103 -8.77 11.36 2.01
C PHE A 103 -7.58 12.23 1.56
N TYR A 104 -6.53 11.61 1.05
CA TYR A 104 -5.34 12.28 0.56
C TYR A 104 -4.79 11.53 -0.65
N SER A 105 -4.93 12.16 -1.82
CA SER A 105 -4.40 11.60 -3.06
C SER A 105 -3.32 12.51 -3.61
N PRO A 106 -2.05 12.18 -3.42
CA PRO A 106 -1.02 12.90 -4.14
C PRO A 106 -1.23 12.69 -5.65
N THR A 107 -1.13 13.75 -6.42
CA THR A 107 -1.11 13.69 -7.89
C THR A 107 0.29 13.35 -8.41
N GLN A 108 1.29 13.50 -7.55
CA GLN A 108 2.69 13.20 -7.85
C GLN A 108 3.39 12.57 -6.65
N VAL A 109 4.34 11.69 -6.94
CA VAL A 109 5.25 11.08 -5.97
C VAL A 109 6.67 11.29 -6.45
N ARG A 110 7.47 12.08 -5.71
CA ARG A 110 8.86 12.42 -6.09
C ARG A 110 8.99 12.95 -7.52
N GLY A 111 8.03 13.77 -7.96
CA GLY A 111 7.98 14.32 -9.32
C GLY A 111 7.38 13.41 -10.39
N ALA A 112 7.15 12.12 -10.09
CA ALA A 112 6.47 11.19 -11.00
C ALA A 112 4.94 11.27 -10.83
N ALA A 113 4.20 11.17 -11.93
CA ALA A 113 2.74 11.29 -11.93
C ALA A 113 2.05 10.06 -11.34
N VAL A 114 1.04 10.28 -10.50
CA VAL A 114 0.11 9.21 -10.10
C VAL A 114 -0.93 9.09 -11.20
N VAL A 115 -0.93 7.95 -11.90
CA VAL A 115 -1.81 7.72 -13.06
C VAL A 115 -3.05 6.92 -12.72
N HIS A 116 -3.04 6.17 -11.61
CA HIS A 116 -4.21 5.41 -11.16
C HIS A 116 -4.14 5.02 -9.68
N ARG A 117 -5.27 4.57 -9.13
CA ARG A 117 -5.38 3.87 -7.86
C ARG A 117 -5.98 2.50 -8.09
N ILE A 118 -5.41 1.53 -7.45
CA ILE A 118 -5.80 0.13 -7.63
C ILE A 118 -6.02 -0.54 -6.29
N LEU A 119 -6.87 -1.53 -6.30
CA LEU A 119 -7.17 -2.43 -5.19
C LEU A 119 -6.57 -3.79 -5.49
N GLY A 120 -6.28 -4.58 -4.48
CA GLY A 120 -5.86 -5.96 -4.67
C GLY A 120 -5.62 -6.70 -3.38
N LYS A 121 -5.20 -7.94 -3.54
CA LYS A 121 -4.78 -8.79 -2.42
C LYS A 121 -3.27 -8.69 -2.26
N VAL A 122 -2.83 -8.71 -1.02
CA VAL A 122 -1.43 -8.74 -0.62
C VAL A 122 -1.17 -9.96 0.24
N ALA A 123 -0.11 -10.69 -0.06
CA ALA A 123 0.44 -11.73 0.79
C ALA A 123 1.36 -11.09 1.82
N LEU A 124 1.19 -11.44 3.09
CA LEU A 124 1.91 -10.92 4.24
C LEU A 124 2.59 -12.06 4.99
N TRP A 125 3.84 -11.89 5.38
CA TRP A 125 4.59 -12.91 6.13
C TRP A 125 5.71 -12.31 6.98
N GLY A 126 6.52 -13.18 7.59
CA GLY A 126 7.50 -12.83 8.60
C GLY A 126 6.80 -12.62 9.95
N ARG A 127 7.17 -11.59 10.67
CA ARG A 127 6.40 -11.20 11.86
C ARG A 127 5.09 -10.57 11.40
N VAL A 128 3.96 -11.13 11.81
CA VAL A 128 2.62 -10.61 11.51
C VAL A 128 1.93 -10.30 12.83
N ILE A 129 1.37 -9.10 12.93
CA ILE A 129 0.54 -8.65 14.05
C ILE A 129 -0.88 -8.51 13.55
N GLU A 130 -1.78 -9.29 14.12
CA GLU A 130 -3.20 -9.21 13.84
C GLU A 130 -3.85 -8.08 14.65
N ALA A 131 -4.78 -7.39 14.01
CA ALA A 131 -5.66 -6.40 14.63
C ALA A 131 -7.11 -6.70 14.23
N GLU A 132 -8.06 -5.99 14.81
CA GLU A 132 -9.49 -6.17 14.55
C GLU A 132 -9.83 -6.12 13.05
N ARG A 133 -9.35 -5.07 12.36
CA ARG A 133 -9.69 -4.78 10.96
C ARG A 133 -8.63 -5.22 9.95
N GLY A 134 -7.53 -5.84 10.38
CA GLY A 134 -6.45 -6.19 9.46
C GLY A 134 -5.19 -6.69 10.13
N TRP A 135 -4.10 -6.62 9.38
CA TRP A 135 -2.80 -7.08 9.81
C TRP A 135 -1.72 -6.03 9.56
N ARG A 136 -0.62 -6.15 10.29
CA ARG A 136 0.65 -5.45 10.06
C ARG A 136 1.75 -6.49 9.93
N ALA A 137 2.54 -6.47 8.87
CA ALA A 137 3.54 -7.51 8.62
C ALA A 137 4.93 -6.93 8.35
N GLU A 138 5.94 -7.79 8.52
CA GLU A 138 7.34 -7.50 8.20
C GLU A 138 7.57 -7.52 6.69
N TYR A 139 7.01 -8.49 6.00
CA TYR A 139 7.13 -8.64 4.54
C TYR A 139 5.77 -8.64 3.88
N GLY A 140 5.74 -8.14 2.66
CA GLY A 140 4.55 -8.21 1.82
C GLY A 140 4.88 -8.19 0.34
N TYR A 141 3.99 -8.80 -0.45
CA TYR A 141 4.03 -8.75 -1.91
C TYR A 141 2.61 -8.78 -2.47
N PRO A 142 2.32 -8.09 -3.59
CA PRO A 142 1.03 -8.24 -4.25
C PRO A 142 0.74 -9.70 -4.57
N ALA A 143 -0.47 -10.17 -4.24
CA ALA A 143 -0.95 -11.52 -4.60
C ALA A 143 -1.91 -11.48 -5.77
N GLU A 144 -2.68 -10.40 -5.89
CA GLU A 144 -3.60 -10.14 -6.99
C GLU A 144 -3.84 -8.63 -7.11
N ILE A 145 -3.94 -8.12 -8.33
CA ILE A 145 -4.14 -6.70 -8.63
C ILE A 145 -5.45 -6.52 -9.37
N TRP A 146 -6.30 -5.58 -8.91
CA TRP A 146 -7.56 -5.22 -9.54
C TRP A 146 -7.56 -3.74 -9.88
N ILE A 147 -7.83 -3.44 -11.15
CA ILE A 147 -7.81 -2.09 -11.71
C ILE A 147 -9.27 -1.64 -11.88
N PRO A 148 -9.77 -0.69 -11.07
CA PRO A 148 -11.11 -0.14 -11.24
C PRO A 148 -11.17 0.71 -12.53
N PRO A 149 -12.37 0.85 -13.15
CA PRO A 149 -12.51 1.58 -14.41
C PRO A 149 -12.30 3.08 -14.28
N THR A 150 -12.46 3.63 -13.08
CA THR A 150 -12.35 5.05 -12.80
C THR A 150 -11.24 5.37 -11.83
N LEU A 151 -10.49 6.43 -12.11
CA LEU A 151 -9.57 7.03 -11.17
C LEU A 151 -10.40 7.87 -10.18
N HIS A 152 -10.49 7.40 -8.93
CA HIS A 152 -11.05 8.22 -7.86
C HIS A 152 -9.99 9.23 -7.41
N VAL A 153 -10.06 10.43 -7.97
CA VAL A 153 -9.29 11.58 -7.47
C VAL A 153 -10.17 12.26 -6.43
N ALA A 154 -9.74 12.30 -5.18
CA ALA A 154 -10.42 13.12 -4.20
C ALA A 154 -10.31 14.58 -4.64
N SER A 155 -11.45 15.18 -4.99
CA SER A 155 -11.58 16.61 -5.27
C SER A 155 -11.47 17.39 -3.97
N GLY A 156 -10.24 17.70 -3.57
CA GLY A 156 -9.98 18.48 -2.38
C GLY A 156 -8.67 19.24 -2.49
N ARG A 157 -8.75 20.48 -3.00
CA ARG A 157 -7.69 21.45 -3.26
C ARG A 157 -6.79 21.11 -4.46
N GLU A 158 -7.10 21.74 -5.57
CA GLU A 158 -6.18 21.96 -6.69
C GLU A 158 -4.92 22.65 -6.19
N ILE A 159 -3.86 21.88 -6.08
CA ILE A 159 -2.52 22.43 -6.02
C ILE A 159 -1.84 22.01 -7.32
N GLY A 160 -1.86 22.90 -8.31
CA GLY A 160 -1.13 22.81 -9.55
C GLY A 160 -1.50 21.59 -10.41
N THR A 161 -2.41 21.80 -11.36
CA THR A 161 -2.84 20.79 -12.33
C THR A 161 -1.73 20.45 -13.33
N THR A 162 -0.86 19.55 -12.98
CA THR A 162 -0.23 18.73 -14.02
C THR A 162 -1.20 17.58 -14.28
N ARG A 163 -1.92 17.65 -15.39
CA ARG A 163 -2.81 16.57 -15.83
C ARG A 163 -1.99 15.30 -15.93
N ALA A 164 -2.16 14.36 -15.00
CA ALA A 164 -1.50 13.08 -15.08
C ALA A 164 -1.82 12.45 -16.44
N PRO A 165 -0.84 11.86 -17.14
CA PRO A 165 -1.11 11.21 -18.41
C PRO A 165 -2.15 10.13 -18.16
N THR A 166 -3.30 10.24 -18.85
CA THR A 166 -4.35 9.22 -18.79
C THR A 166 -3.90 8.04 -19.63
N LEU A 167 -3.29 7.05 -19.01
CA LEU A 167 -2.94 5.80 -19.68
C LEU A 167 -4.20 4.95 -19.85
N PRO A 168 -4.38 4.28 -21.00
CA PRO A 168 -5.44 3.29 -21.15
C PRO A 168 -5.32 2.18 -20.11
N LEU A 169 -6.43 1.71 -19.55
CA LEU A 169 -6.44 0.69 -18.49
C LEU A 169 -5.74 -0.61 -18.93
N GLY A 170 -5.92 -1.02 -20.20
CA GLY A 170 -5.20 -2.18 -20.75
C GLY A 170 -3.69 -1.99 -20.70
N ARG A 171 -3.18 -0.80 -21.03
CA ARG A 171 -1.75 -0.51 -20.94
C ARG A 171 -1.24 -0.55 -19.49
N ILE A 172 -2.05 -0.04 -18.54
CA ILE A 172 -1.72 -0.15 -17.13
C ILE A 172 -1.65 -1.62 -16.70
N ALA A 173 -2.62 -2.45 -17.12
CA ALA A 173 -2.64 -3.87 -16.82
C ALA A 173 -1.41 -4.60 -17.37
N ASP A 174 -1.05 -4.35 -18.63
CA ASP A 174 0.13 -4.95 -19.28
C ASP A 174 1.42 -4.63 -18.51
N LEU A 175 1.62 -3.36 -18.15
CA LEU A 175 2.82 -2.92 -17.44
C LEU A 175 2.86 -3.48 -15.99
N LEU A 176 1.71 -3.56 -15.32
CA LEU A 176 1.62 -4.16 -13.97
C LEU A 176 1.76 -5.68 -14.00
N GLY A 177 1.58 -6.34 -15.14
CA GLY A 177 1.92 -7.75 -15.34
C GLY A 177 3.36 -8.09 -14.99
N GLY A 178 4.26 -7.11 -14.99
CA GLY A 178 5.65 -7.23 -14.53
C GLY A 178 5.80 -7.70 -13.08
N TYR A 179 4.78 -7.51 -12.22
CA TYR A 179 4.74 -8.05 -10.87
C TYR A 179 4.62 -9.58 -10.83
N GLY A 180 4.21 -10.23 -11.93
CA GLY A 180 4.10 -11.70 -12.00
C GLY A 180 2.93 -12.28 -11.22
N VAL A 181 1.91 -11.47 -10.95
CA VAL A 181 0.66 -11.85 -10.27
C VAL A 181 -0.53 -11.58 -11.18
N PRO A 182 -1.70 -12.21 -10.95
CA PRO A 182 -2.91 -11.93 -11.72
C PRO A 182 -3.26 -10.44 -11.68
N VAL A 183 -3.52 -9.85 -12.85
CA VAL A 183 -4.00 -8.47 -13.01
C VAL A 183 -5.36 -8.51 -13.70
N ARG A 184 -6.38 -7.91 -13.08
CA ARG A 184 -7.77 -7.92 -13.57
C ARG A 184 -8.29 -6.50 -13.75
N LEU A 185 -9.01 -6.26 -14.84
CA LEU A 185 -9.81 -5.05 -15.01
C LEU A 185 -11.19 -5.28 -14.39
N LEU A 186 -11.63 -4.38 -13.52
CA LEU A 186 -12.99 -4.43 -12.99
C LEU A 186 -13.94 -3.80 -14.03
N ALA A 187 -15.10 -4.45 -14.24
CA ALA A 187 -16.15 -3.90 -15.08
C ALA A 187 -16.79 -2.65 -14.42
N GLY A 188 -17.26 -1.68 -15.21
CA GLY A 188 -17.72 -0.38 -14.74
C GLY A 188 -18.91 -0.37 -13.78
N ASP A 189 -19.68 -1.46 -13.72
CA ASP A 189 -20.88 -1.61 -12.88
C ASP A 189 -20.72 -2.71 -11.81
N ALA A 190 -19.52 -3.18 -11.57
CA ALA A 190 -19.30 -4.16 -10.51
C ALA A 190 -19.46 -3.47 -9.16
N GLU A 191 -20.57 -3.75 -8.47
CA GLU A 191 -20.69 -3.54 -7.04
C GLU A 191 -19.42 -4.06 -6.34
N PRO A 192 -18.88 -3.35 -5.35
CA PRO A 192 -17.68 -3.80 -4.67
C PRO A 192 -17.99 -5.11 -3.95
N LEU A 193 -17.54 -6.20 -4.56
CA LEU A 193 -17.16 -7.48 -3.99
C LEU A 193 -17.84 -7.85 -2.66
N ALA A 194 -19.09 -8.33 -2.78
CA ALA A 194 -19.66 -9.20 -1.77
C ALA A 194 -19.06 -10.61 -1.98
N ALA A 195 -18.13 -11.01 -1.12
CA ALA A 195 -17.85 -12.41 -0.75
C ALA A 195 -16.70 -12.43 0.28
#